data_d695d81402e0c630c661f2f82ba423ff
#
_entry.id   d695d81402e0c630c661f2f82ba423ff
#
_cell.length_a   1.000
_cell.length_b   1.000
_cell.length_c   1.000
_cell.angle_alpha   90.00
_cell.angle_beta   90.00
_cell.angle_gamma   90.00
#
_symmetry.space_group_name_H-M   'P 1'
#
loop_
_entity.id
_entity.type
_entity.pdbx_description
1 polymer ?
#
loop_
_entity_poly.entity_id
_entity_poly.type
_entity_poly.pdbx_seq_one_letter_code
_entity_poly.pdbx_strand_id
1 'polypeptide(L)'
;MKFVISTQYMENYGAHSEDGKFSNGNAYWKMKGGSDYIVSGLTRIQDAVAFVMAKFGENDLYGKAFPTAYRTFEQWEDELEEMDGEYAEFLIGQAKEVCP
;
A
#
# COMPACT_ATOMS: atom_id res chain seq x y z
N MET A 1 9.34 17.14 6.12
CA MET A 1 8.84 16.05 6.99
C MET A 1 8.79 14.75 6.19
N LYS A 2 8.83 13.64 6.88
CA LYS A 2 8.65 12.32 6.27
C LYS A 2 7.41 11.66 6.84
N PHE A 3 6.69 10.98 5.97
CA PHE A 3 5.52 10.18 6.34
C PHE A 3 5.68 8.77 5.83
N VAL A 4 5.02 7.82 6.47
CA VAL A 4 4.99 6.43 5.99
C VAL A 4 3.55 6.06 5.69
N ILE A 5 3.32 5.72 4.44
CA ILE A 5 2.01 5.34 3.93
C ILE A 5 2.05 3.85 3.60
N SER A 6 1.28 3.07 4.34
CA SER A 6 1.15 1.64 4.08
C SER A 6 -0.05 1.40 3.17
N THR A 7 0.13 0.53 2.20
CA THR A 7 -0.93 0.16 1.27
C THR A 7 -1.14 -1.34 1.29
N GLN A 8 -2.32 -1.76 0.85
CA GLN A 8 -2.62 -3.15 0.59
C GLN A 8 -3.06 -3.28 -0.86
N TYR A 9 -2.74 -4.41 -1.46
CA TYR A 9 -3.14 -4.73 -2.81
C TYR A 9 -4.05 -5.96 -2.79
N MET A 10 -5.18 -5.84 -3.45
CA MET A 10 -6.12 -6.94 -3.64
C MET A 10 -6.27 -7.22 -5.12
N GLU A 11 -6.29 -8.48 -5.46
CA GLU A 11 -6.48 -8.95 -6.83
C GLU A 11 -7.84 -9.62 -6.96
N ASN A 12 -8.51 -9.35 -8.07
CA ASN A 12 -9.82 -9.91 -8.33
C ASN A 12 -9.69 -11.21 -9.10
N TYR A 13 -10.09 -12.32 -8.48
CA TYR A 13 -10.14 -13.63 -9.11
C TYR A 13 -11.54 -13.90 -9.62
N GLY A 14 -11.62 -14.44 -10.83
CA GLY A 14 -12.90 -14.73 -11.47
C GLY A 14 -13.42 -13.61 -12.36
N ALA A 15 -12.70 -12.47 -12.41
CA ALA A 15 -13.06 -11.37 -13.30
C ALA A 15 -12.52 -11.56 -14.72
N HIS A 16 -11.70 -12.57 -14.92
CA HIS A 16 -10.95 -12.78 -16.16
C HIS A 16 -11.59 -13.90 -17.00
N SER A 17 -12.70 -13.61 -17.61
CA SER A 17 -13.21 -14.49 -18.64
C SER A 17 -12.55 -14.12 -19.97
N GLU A 18 -12.55 -15.02 -20.94
CA GLU A 18 -11.91 -14.82 -22.25
C GLU A 18 -12.46 -13.59 -22.99
N ASP A 19 -13.69 -13.21 -22.70
CA ASP A 19 -14.35 -12.04 -23.30
C ASP A 19 -14.31 -10.81 -22.42
N GLY A 20 -13.56 -10.85 -21.30
CA GLY A 20 -13.44 -9.73 -20.38
C GLY A 20 -14.63 -9.53 -19.46
N LYS A 21 -15.56 -10.45 -19.39
CA LYS A 21 -16.72 -10.38 -18.51
C LYS A 21 -16.46 -11.13 -17.21
N PHE A 22 -17.16 -10.71 -16.16
CA PHE A 22 -17.13 -11.45 -14.91
C PHE A 22 -17.76 -12.83 -15.08
N SER A 23 -17.13 -13.82 -14.46
CA SER A 23 -17.72 -15.15 -14.42
C SER A 23 -18.77 -15.22 -13.32
N ASN A 24 -19.99 -15.29 -13.70
CA ASN A 24 -21.21 -15.62 -12.94
C ASN A 24 -21.11 -15.75 -11.41
N GLY A 25 -20.86 -14.64 -10.73
CA GLY A 25 -20.96 -14.59 -9.28
C GLY A 25 -19.83 -15.29 -8.52
N ASN A 26 -18.83 -15.81 -9.21
CA ASN A 26 -17.69 -16.44 -8.56
C ASN A 26 -16.50 -15.51 -8.41
N ALA A 27 -16.63 -14.25 -8.77
CA ALA A 27 -15.57 -13.26 -8.59
C ALA A 27 -15.38 -12.96 -7.10
N TYR A 28 -14.15 -12.95 -6.65
CA TYR A 28 -13.80 -12.59 -5.28
C TYR A 28 -12.46 -11.87 -5.26
N TRP A 29 -12.29 -11.05 -4.22
CA TRP A 29 -11.06 -10.28 -4.01
C TRP A 29 -10.17 -11.02 -3.03
N LYS A 30 -8.89 -11.15 -3.39
CA LYS A 30 -7.92 -11.82 -2.55
C LYS A 30 -6.77 -10.86 -2.24
N MET A 31 -6.38 -10.78 -0.98
CA MET A 31 -5.25 -9.99 -0.53
C MET A 31 -3.95 -10.58 -1.07
N LYS A 32 -3.15 -9.74 -1.70
CA LYS A 32 -1.87 -10.15 -2.30
C LYS A 32 -0.65 -9.53 -1.61
N GLY A 33 -0.85 -8.77 -0.56
CA GLY A 33 0.23 -8.14 0.15
C GLY A 33 0.13 -6.63 0.11
N GLY A 34 1.18 -5.96 0.53
CA GLY A 34 1.19 -4.53 0.61
C GLY A 34 2.59 -3.95 0.51
N SER A 35 2.67 -2.64 0.58
CA SER A 35 3.92 -1.91 0.54
C SER A 35 3.87 -0.75 1.52
N ASP A 36 5.04 -0.41 2.07
CA ASP A 36 5.22 0.79 2.86
C ASP A 36 6.00 1.80 2.03
N TYR A 37 5.48 3.01 1.92
CA TYR A 37 6.13 4.09 1.18
C TYR A 37 6.55 5.18 2.14
N ILE A 38 7.85 5.50 2.13
CA ILE A 38 8.42 6.60 2.92
C ILE A 38 8.42 7.83 2.01
N VAL A 39 7.55 8.78 2.32
CA VAL A 39 7.35 9.99 1.49
C VAL A 39 8.01 11.17 2.18
N SER A 40 8.94 11.81 1.48
CA SER A 40 9.61 13.02 1.97
C SER A 40 9.29 14.22 1.09
N GLY A 41 9.52 15.42 1.62
CA GLY A 41 9.32 16.65 0.86
C GLY A 41 7.93 17.25 0.93
N LEU A 42 7.04 16.66 1.74
CA LEU A 42 5.70 17.20 1.96
C LEU A 42 5.52 17.56 3.42
N THR A 43 4.61 18.48 3.72
CA THR A 43 4.37 18.96 5.07
C THR A 43 3.06 18.46 5.68
N ARG A 44 2.20 17.87 4.86
CA ARG A 44 0.87 17.42 5.29
C ARG A 44 0.69 15.94 4.92
N ILE A 45 0.19 15.16 5.87
CA ILE A 45 0.02 13.73 5.68
C ILE A 45 -1.01 13.41 4.58
N GLN A 46 -2.04 14.24 4.44
CA GLN A 46 -3.03 14.06 3.38
C GLN A 46 -2.40 14.16 1.99
N ASP A 47 -1.43 15.06 1.84
CA ASP A 47 -0.72 15.22 0.56
C ASP A 47 0.16 14.02 0.27
N ALA A 48 0.77 13.44 1.31
CA ALA A 48 1.56 12.22 1.17
C ALA A 48 0.69 11.03 0.74
N VAL A 49 -0.48 10.88 1.34
CA VAL A 49 -1.43 9.83 0.96
C VAL A 49 -1.88 10.03 -0.49
N ALA A 50 -2.26 11.25 -0.85
CA ALA A 50 -2.68 11.57 -2.21
C ALA A 50 -1.59 11.29 -3.23
N PHE A 51 -0.35 11.64 -2.91
CA PHE A 51 0.80 11.37 -3.77
C PHE A 51 0.99 9.87 -4.03
N VAL A 52 0.97 9.08 -2.96
CA VAL A 52 1.14 7.63 -3.07
C VAL A 52 0.01 7.01 -3.88
N MET A 53 -1.23 7.42 -3.63
CA MET A 53 -2.37 6.88 -4.35
C MET A 53 -2.39 7.28 -5.82
N ALA A 54 -1.96 8.50 -6.14
CA ALA A 54 -1.89 8.94 -7.53
C ALA A 54 -0.81 8.19 -8.31
N LYS A 55 0.28 7.83 -7.66
CA LYS A 55 1.43 7.20 -8.32
C LYS A 55 1.39 5.68 -8.32
N PHE A 56 0.93 5.08 -7.23
CA PHE A 56 1.00 3.64 -7.02
C PHE A 56 -0.37 2.99 -6.79
N GLY A 57 -1.43 3.78 -6.67
CA GLY A 57 -2.77 3.26 -6.49
C GLY A 57 -3.28 2.60 -7.76
N GLU A 58 -4.05 1.54 -7.58
CA GLU A 58 -4.79 0.91 -8.65
C GLU A 58 -6.22 0.75 -8.19
N ASN A 59 -7.15 0.90 -9.10
CA ASN A 59 -8.56 0.68 -8.81
C ASN A 59 -9.29 0.38 -10.11
N ASP A 60 -9.12 -0.84 -10.59
CA ASP A 60 -9.74 -1.30 -11.83
C ASP A 60 -10.41 -2.66 -11.63
N LEU A 61 -10.79 -3.27 -12.71
CA LEU A 61 -11.46 -4.57 -12.72
C LEU A 61 -10.59 -5.68 -12.13
N TYR A 62 -9.28 -5.58 -12.27
CA TYR A 62 -8.33 -6.64 -11.96
C TYR A 62 -7.65 -6.48 -10.62
N GLY A 63 -7.50 -5.26 -10.13
CA GLY A 63 -6.78 -5.01 -8.89
C GLY A 63 -7.14 -3.68 -8.24
N LYS A 64 -6.91 -3.64 -6.93
CA LYS A 64 -7.07 -2.43 -6.11
C LYS A 64 -5.86 -2.28 -5.20
N ALA A 65 -5.26 -1.10 -5.18
CA ALA A 65 -4.31 -0.72 -4.16
C ALA A 65 -4.88 0.46 -3.39
N PHE A 66 -4.85 0.39 -2.07
CA PHE A 66 -5.48 1.41 -1.22
C PHE A 66 -4.67 1.60 0.06
N PRO A 67 -4.73 2.79 0.66
CA PRO A 67 -4.01 3.04 1.91
C PRO A 67 -4.69 2.34 3.08
N THR A 68 -3.91 1.70 3.93
CA THR A 68 -4.42 1.03 5.13
C THR A 68 -3.93 1.70 6.41
N ALA A 69 -2.79 2.39 6.35
CA ALA A 69 -2.26 3.14 7.48
C ALA A 69 -1.40 4.28 6.95
N TYR A 70 -1.41 5.38 7.68
CA TYR A 70 -0.57 6.53 7.38
C TYR A 70 -0.20 7.21 8.68
N ARG A 71 1.08 7.53 8.84
CA ARG A 71 1.65 8.13 10.04
C ARG A 71 2.93 8.87 9.69
N THR A 72 3.48 9.58 10.68
CA THR A 72 4.80 10.19 10.51
C THR A 72 5.88 9.12 10.54
N PHE A 73 7.04 9.44 9.96
CA PHE A 73 8.18 8.53 9.99
C PHE A 73 8.58 8.17 11.43
N GLU A 74 8.51 9.14 12.34
CA GLU A 74 8.84 8.92 13.75
C GLU A 74 7.88 7.94 14.42
N GLN A 75 6.59 8.07 14.13
CA GLN A 75 5.58 7.12 14.64
C GLN A 75 5.82 5.71 14.10
N TRP A 76 6.23 5.59 12.84
CA TRP A 76 6.55 4.31 12.24
C TRP A 76 7.80 3.69 12.89
N GLU A 77 8.83 4.50 13.18
CA GLU A 77 10.01 4.02 13.91
C GLU A 77 9.63 3.47 15.29
N ASP A 78 8.72 4.16 16.00
CA ASP A 78 8.23 3.69 17.29
C ASP A 78 7.48 2.36 17.17
N GLU A 79 6.69 2.19 16.13
CA GLU A 79 6.01 0.92 15.84
C GLU A 79 7.03 -0.21 15.62
N LEU A 80 8.09 0.07 14.88
CA LEU A 80 9.13 -0.90 14.59
C LEU A 80 9.89 -1.34 15.85
N GLU A 81 10.10 -0.44 16.81
CA GLU A 81 10.76 -0.75 18.07
C GLU A 81 9.98 -1.75 18.92
N GLU A 82 8.66 -1.78 18.76
CA GLU A 82 7.79 -2.71 19.49
C GLU A 82 7.68 -4.08 18.82
N MET A 83 8.26 -4.22 17.64
CA MET A 83 8.21 -5.46 16.88
C MET A 83 9.43 -6.32 17.14
N ASP A 84 9.35 -7.61 16.74
CA ASP A 84 10.51 -8.49 16.66
C ASP A 84 11.57 -7.85 15.74
N GLY A 85 12.83 -7.87 16.17
CA GLY A 85 13.92 -7.20 15.45
C GLY A 85 14.12 -7.68 14.03
N GLU A 86 13.97 -8.97 13.77
CA GLU A 86 14.10 -9.54 12.42
C GLU A 86 12.96 -9.07 11.52
N TYR A 87 11.75 -9.02 12.07
CA TYR A 87 10.58 -8.55 11.32
C TYR A 87 10.69 -7.05 11.03
N ALA A 88 11.14 -6.27 12.01
CA ALA A 88 11.36 -4.83 11.82
C ALA A 88 12.41 -4.57 10.72
N GLU A 89 13.52 -5.31 10.72
CA GLU A 89 14.53 -5.20 9.67
C GLU A 89 13.98 -5.57 8.30
N PHE A 90 13.13 -6.58 8.24
CA PHE A 90 12.45 -6.97 7.01
C PHE A 90 11.58 -5.83 6.48
N LEU A 91 10.78 -5.21 7.33
CA LEU A 91 9.90 -4.10 6.94
C LEU A 91 10.71 -2.89 6.47
N ILE A 92 11.80 -2.57 7.16
CA ILE A 92 12.69 -1.47 6.74
C ILE A 92 13.28 -1.75 5.36
N GLY A 93 13.73 -2.99 5.13
CA GLY A 93 14.30 -3.38 3.84
C GLY A 93 13.30 -3.38 2.69
N GLN A 94 12.01 -3.60 3.00
CA GLN A 94 10.94 -3.61 1.99
C GLN A 94 10.35 -2.23 1.74
N ALA A 95 10.57 -1.27 2.64
CA ALA A 95 10.02 0.07 2.49
C ALA A 95 10.63 0.80 1.29
N LYS A 96 9.80 1.52 0.56
CA LYS A 96 10.21 2.24 -0.65
C LYS A 96 10.24 3.74 -0.37
N GLU A 97 11.38 4.36 -0.60
CA GLU A 97 11.51 5.81 -0.46
C GLU A 97 11.06 6.49 -1.75
N VAL A 98 10.16 7.45 -1.63
CA VAL A 98 9.60 8.18 -2.77
C VAL A 98 9.58 9.68 -2.46
N CYS A 99 9.77 10.48 -3.50
CA CYS A 99 9.73 11.96 -3.43
C CYS A 99 8.75 12.49 -4.47
N PRO A 100 7.94 13.47 -4.09
CA PRO A 100 7.10 14.19 -5.04
C PRO A 100 7.91 14.92 -6.10
#